data_1061b5ffeaf6c7007a4015e925717e08
#
_entry.id   1061b5ffeaf6c7007a4015e925717e08
#
_cell.length_a   1.000
_cell.length_b   1.000
_cell.length_c   1.000
_cell.angle_alpha   90.00
_cell.angle_beta   90.00
_cell.angle_gamma   90.00
#
_symmetry.space_group_name_H-M   'P 1'
#
loop_
_entity.id
_entity.type
_entity.pdbx_description
1 polymer ?
#
loop_
_entity_poly.entity_id
_entity_poly.type
_entity_poly.pdbx_seq_one_letter_code
_entity_poly.pdbx_strand_id
1 'polypeptide(L)'
;MWQKQSVTLYNILFPVWLLVWIPSPLWLLLIPLNFVIDYIVLYKSLPDDAEREKIVSDGGQGSKSLPDDVERNKNFPGSVPRKAFCNTYAWKICAAGFAADFIGSLFLFAAFMITSSHKQDSLQIISHGLGLNPFESFAAFLIVVCSILLAAYCIYRFDSYLLKRAGLSEEQGRKSALWLAVATAPYLFLLPSEILFRWM
;
A
#
# COMPACT_ATOMS: atom_id res chain seq x y z
N MET A 1 -44.72 19.58 29.16
CA MET A 1 -43.38 20.13 28.84
C MET A 1 -42.61 19.03 28.12
N TRP A 2 -42.65 19.03 26.78
CA TRP A 2 -42.03 17.98 25.96
C TRP A 2 -40.55 18.32 25.79
N GLN A 3 -39.70 17.55 26.44
CA GLN A 3 -38.24 17.64 26.21
C GLN A 3 -37.95 17.06 24.83
N LYS A 4 -37.66 17.92 23.86
CA LYS A 4 -37.08 17.53 22.58
C LYS A 4 -35.73 16.85 22.90
N GLN A 5 -35.70 15.53 22.92
CA GLN A 5 -34.46 14.81 22.78
C GLN A 5 -33.92 15.17 21.38
N SER A 6 -32.93 16.03 21.37
CA SER A 6 -32.08 16.18 20.20
C SER A 6 -31.40 14.82 20.00
N VAL A 7 -31.90 14.03 19.08
CA VAL A 7 -31.18 12.87 18.56
C VAL A 7 -29.97 13.45 17.87
N THR A 8 -28.89 13.58 18.59
CA THR A 8 -27.59 13.92 18.04
C THR A 8 -27.20 12.73 17.16
N LEU A 9 -27.24 12.97 15.85
CA LEU A 9 -26.74 12.05 14.80
C LEU A 9 -25.22 11.88 14.92
N TYR A 10 -24.74 11.39 16.09
CA TYR A 10 -23.31 11.09 16.30
C TYR A 10 -22.89 9.73 15.74
N ASN A 11 -23.72 9.05 14.96
CA ASN A 11 -23.54 7.61 14.74
C ASN A 11 -23.14 7.17 13.34
N ILE A 12 -22.46 8.02 12.55
CA ILE A 12 -21.84 7.55 11.30
C ILE A 12 -20.40 8.04 11.21
N LEU A 13 -19.65 7.91 12.31
CA LEU A 13 -18.20 7.98 12.28
C LEU A 13 -17.68 6.60 11.86
N PHE A 14 -17.40 6.44 10.58
CA PHE A 14 -16.74 5.23 10.10
C PHE A 14 -15.24 5.32 10.37
N PRO A 15 -14.61 4.23 10.84
CA PRO A 15 -13.16 4.14 10.89
C PRO A 15 -12.52 4.47 9.54
N VAL A 16 -11.43 5.24 9.54
CA VAL A 16 -10.75 5.66 8.29
C VAL A 16 -10.34 4.44 7.45
N TRP A 17 -9.92 3.36 8.08
CA TRP A 17 -9.53 2.13 7.38
C TRP A 17 -10.70 1.42 6.68
N LEU A 18 -11.98 1.69 7.07
CA LEU A 18 -13.15 1.21 6.34
C LEU A 18 -13.36 1.92 5.00
N LEU A 19 -12.74 3.08 4.77
CA LEU A 19 -12.80 3.76 3.48
C LEU A 19 -12.23 2.90 2.34
N VAL A 20 -11.38 1.94 2.64
CA VAL A 20 -10.87 0.96 1.66
C VAL A 20 -12.00 0.04 1.16
N TRP A 21 -13.04 -0.19 1.97
CA TRP A 21 -14.16 -1.09 1.67
C TRP A 21 -15.37 -0.39 1.03
N ILE A 22 -15.57 0.87 1.37
CA ILE A 22 -16.76 1.62 0.98
C ILE A 22 -16.39 2.58 -0.15
N PRO A 23 -16.92 2.40 -1.37
CA PRO A 23 -16.74 3.37 -2.44
C PRO A 23 -17.27 4.73 -2.00
N SER A 24 -16.39 5.68 -1.81
CA SER A 24 -16.72 7.05 -1.41
C SER A 24 -16.15 8.04 -2.43
N PRO A 25 -16.64 9.28 -2.51
CA PRO A 25 -16.04 10.31 -3.37
C PRO A 25 -14.54 10.53 -3.13
N LEU A 26 -14.04 10.18 -1.93
CA LEU A 26 -12.62 10.23 -1.59
C LEU A 26 -11.76 9.31 -2.46
N TRP A 27 -12.31 8.22 -2.99
CA TRP A 27 -11.59 7.34 -3.90
C TRP A 27 -11.15 8.05 -5.18
N LEU A 28 -11.95 9.03 -5.66
CA LEU A 28 -11.59 9.83 -6.83
C LEU A 28 -10.33 10.66 -6.60
N LEU A 29 -10.00 10.96 -5.34
CA LEU A 29 -8.77 11.64 -4.95
C LEU A 29 -7.66 10.66 -4.58
N LEU A 30 -7.97 9.63 -3.79
CA LEU A 30 -6.99 8.70 -3.25
C LEU A 30 -6.34 7.83 -4.32
N ILE A 31 -7.12 7.32 -5.30
CA ILE A 31 -6.58 6.48 -6.37
C ILE A 31 -5.57 7.24 -7.23
N PRO A 32 -5.89 8.43 -7.79
CA PRO A 32 -4.90 9.19 -8.56
C PRO A 32 -3.69 9.61 -7.73
N LEU A 33 -3.90 10.01 -6.47
CA LEU A 33 -2.81 10.41 -5.58
C LEU A 33 -1.85 9.25 -5.32
N ASN A 34 -2.39 8.08 -4.98
CA ASN A 34 -1.58 6.88 -4.76
C ASN A 34 -0.82 6.47 -6.03
N PHE A 35 -1.51 6.49 -7.18
CA PHE A 35 -0.87 6.21 -8.47
C PHE A 35 0.30 7.18 -8.76
N VAL A 36 0.14 8.47 -8.49
CA VAL A 36 1.20 9.47 -8.70
C VAL A 36 2.38 9.21 -7.75
N ILE A 37 2.11 8.88 -6.51
CA ILE A 37 3.17 8.55 -5.53
C ILE A 37 3.93 7.30 -5.98
N ASP A 38 3.21 6.22 -6.30
CA ASP A 38 3.81 4.97 -6.79
C ASP A 38 4.66 5.20 -8.04
N TYR A 39 4.15 6.01 -8.98
CA TYR A 39 4.87 6.35 -10.20
C TYR A 39 6.17 7.11 -9.91
N ILE A 40 6.11 8.12 -9.03
CA ILE A 40 7.29 8.92 -8.66
C ILE A 40 8.32 8.07 -7.92
N VAL A 41 7.88 7.24 -6.97
CA VAL A 41 8.76 6.38 -6.20
C VAL A 41 9.40 5.33 -7.10
N LEU A 42 8.63 4.68 -7.96
CA LEU A 42 9.14 3.73 -8.94
C LEU A 42 10.15 4.41 -9.87
N TYR A 43 9.80 5.57 -10.43
CA TYR A 43 10.68 6.32 -11.32
C TYR A 43 12.00 6.69 -10.66
N LYS A 44 12.00 7.11 -9.40
CA LYS A 44 13.22 7.49 -8.66
C LYS A 44 14.03 6.29 -8.18
N SER A 45 13.40 5.15 -7.94
CA SER A 45 14.07 3.95 -7.45
C SER A 45 14.77 3.14 -8.54
N LEU A 46 14.39 3.37 -9.81
CA LEU A 46 15.02 2.71 -10.95
C LEU A 46 16.35 3.42 -11.30
N PRO A 47 17.38 2.65 -11.69
CA PRO A 47 18.64 3.22 -12.17
C PRO A 47 18.43 4.04 -13.45
N ASP A 48 19.31 4.97 -13.73
CA ASP A 48 19.27 5.81 -14.92
C ASP A 48 19.44 4.97 -16.20
N ASP A 49 18.90 5.46 -17.31
CA ASP A 49 18.92 4.73 -18.58
C ASP A 49 20.34 4.37 -19.03
N ALA A 50 21.32 5.26 -18.80
CA ALA A 50 22.73 5.02 -19.10
C ALA A 50 23.37 3.91 -18.22
N GLU A 51 22.96 3.80 -16.96
CA GLU A 51 23.42 2.76 -16.05
C GLU A 51 22.78 1.40 -16.40
N ARG A 52 21.51 1.41 -16.82
CA ARG A 52 20.79 0.21 -17.29
C ARG A 52 21.42 -0.36 -18.55
N GLU A 53 21.83 0.51 -19.50
CA GLU A 53 22.50 0.10 -20.73
C GLU A 53 23.87 -0.54 -20.44
N LYS A 54 24.64 -0.01 -19.48
CA LYS A 54 25.89 -0.62 -19.04
C LYS A 54 25.68 -2.00 -18.42
N ILE A 55 24.67 -2.17 -17.57
CA ILE A 55 24.36 -3.46 -16.94
C ILE A 55 24.03 -4.51 -18.00
N VAL A 56 23.33 -4.12 -19.07
CA VAL A 56 23.01 -5.02 -20.20
C VAL A 56 24.25 -5.36 -21.02
N SER A 57 25.14 -4.39 -21.26
CA SER A 57 26.37 -4.61 -22.02
C SER A 57 27.38 -5.49 -21.27
N ASP A 58 27.53 -5.27 -19.95
CA ASP A 58 28.45 -6.05 -19.11
C ASP A 58 27.91 -7.45 -18.80
N GLY A 59 26.59 -7.61 -18.62
CA GLY A 59 25.92 -8.91 -18.41
C GLY A 59 26.01 -9.84 -19.64
N GLY A 60 26.21 -9.28 -20.83
CA GLY A 60 26.38 -10.05 -22.05
C GLY A 60 27.73 -10.74 -22.23
N GLN A 61 28.76 -10.33 -21.47
CA GLN A 61 30.12 -10.92 -21.58
C GLN A 61 30.38 -12.07 -20.61
N GLY A 62 29.52 -12.30 -19.60
CA GLY A 62 29.73 -13.31 -18.55
C GLY A 62 28.96 -14.63 -18.72
N SER A 63 28.05 -14.75 -19.66
CA SER A 63 27.21 -15.95 -19.81
C SER A 63 27.79 -16.89 -20.88
N LYS A 64 28.57 -17.87 -20.40
CA LYS A 64 28.89 -19.08 -21.17
C LYS A 64 27.58 -19.78 -21.59
N SER A 65 27.41 -19.93 -22.92
CA SER A 65 26.53 -20.88 -23.61
C SER A 65 25.13 -21.09 -23.00
N LEU A 66 24.22 -20.17 -23.29
CA LEU A 66 22.79 -20.52 -23.36
C LEU A 66 22.51 -21.19 -24.72
N PRO A 67 21.60 -22.19 -24.76
CA PRO A 67 21.16 -22.80 -26.03
C PRO A 67 20.56 -21.75 -26.97
N ASP A 68 20.83 -21.91 -28.29
CA ASP A 68 20.43 -20.97 -29.34
C ASP A 68 18.91 -20.79 -29.55
N ASP A 69 18.08 -21.44 -28.76
CA ASP A 69 16.63 -21.51 -28.90
C ASP A 69 15.86 -20.47 -28.08
N VAL A 70 16.54 -19.68 -27.26
CA VAL A 70 15.89 -18.54 -26.61
C VAL A 70 15.86 -17.38 -27.59
N GLU A 71 14.78 -17.32 -28.38
CA GLU A 71 14.38 -16.14 -29.12
C GLU A 71 14.75 -14.89 -28.33
N ARG A 72 15.65 -14.10 -28.88
CA ARG A 72 16.14 -12.83 -28.32
C ARG A 72 14.93 -11.94 -28.05
N ASN A 73 14.31 -12.16 -26.89
CA ASN A 73 13.11 -11.46 -26.48
C ASN A 73 13.48 -9.97 -26.38
N LYS A 74 13.05 -9.19 -27.38
CA LYS A 74 13.26 -7.75 -27.51
C LYS A 74 12.69 -6.94 -26.33
N ASN A 75 12.14 -7.61 -25.34
CA ASN A 75 11.54 -7.06 -24.14
C ASN A 75 12.45 -7.14 -22.89
N PHE A 76 13.79 -7.24 -23.09
CA PHE A 76 14.69 -7.16 -21.94
C PHE A 76 14.58 -5.75 -21.31
N PRO A 77 14.30 -5.61 -20.00
CA PRO A 77 14.00 -4.32 -19.36
C PRO A 77 15.14 -3.30 -19.46
N GLY A 78 16.35 -3.73 -19.78
CA GLY A 78 17.50 -2.86 -20.06
C GLY A 78 17.38 -2.04 -21.33
N SER A 79 16.61 -2.51 -22.32
CA SER A 79 16.39 -1.81 -23.59
C SER A 79 15.19 -0.86 -23.58
N VAL A 80 14.36 -0.90 -22.54
CA VAL A 80 13.15 -0.07 -22.44
C VAL A 80 13.48 1.20 -21.66
N PRO A 81 13.21 2.40 -22.20
CA PRO A 81 13.40 3.65 -21.49
C PRO A 81 12.66 3.63 -20.14
N ARG A 82 13.27 4.19 -19.09
CA ARG A 82 12.74 4.25 -17.72
C ARG A 82 11.29 4.73 -17.67
N LYS A 83 10.97 5.78 -18.45
CA LYS A 83 9.61 6.33 -18.55
C LYS A 83 8.61 5.32 -19.12
N ALA A 84 8.99 4.58 -20.16
CA ALA A 84 8.11 3.58 -20.77
C ALA A 84 7.88 2.38 -19.83
N PHE A 85 8.92 1.99 -19.08
CA PHE A 85 8.79 0.97 -18.03
C PHE A 85 7.79 1.40 -16.95
N CYS A 86 7.95 2.63 -16.42
CA CYS A 86 7.02 3.16 -15.40
C CYS A 86 5.58 3.22 -15.92
N ASN A 87 5.35 3.69 -17.14
CA ASN A 87 4.02 3.75 -17.73
C ASN A 87 3.34 2.36 -17.82
N THR A 88 4.15 1.32 -18.04
CA THR A 88 3.62 -0.04 -18.19
C THR A 88 3.34 -0.71 -16.85
N TYR A 89 4.17 -0.46 -15.84
CA TYR A 89 4.12 -1.19 -14.60
C TYR A 89 3.51 -0.43 -13.42
N ALA A 90 3.49 0.91 -13.42
CA ALA A 90 2.98 1.70 -12.31
C ALA A 90 1.54 1.36 -11.92
N TRP A 91 0.66 1.10 -12.90
CA TRP A 91 -0.73 0.73 -12.61
C TRP A 91 -0.85 -0.65 -11.93
N LYS A 92 0.04 -1.61 -12.26
CA LYS A 92 0.08 -2.93 -11.62
C LYS A 92 0.58 -2.83 -10.19
N ILE A 93 1.58 -1.98 -9.96
CA ILE A 93 2.12 -1.68 -8.64
C ILE A 93 1.05 -1.00 -7.79
N CYS A 94 0.38 0.02 -8.33
CA CYS A 94 -0.72 0.70 -7.64
C CYS A 94 -1.86 -0.29 -7.27
N ALA A 95 -2.25 -1.17 -8.20
CA ALA A 95 -3.25 -2.20 -7.91
C ALA A 95 -2.79 -3.19 -6.82
N ALA A 96 -1.52 -3.56 -6.83
CA ALA A 96 -0.93 -4.42 -5.80
C ALA A 96 -0.88 -3.73 -4.43
N GLY A 97 -0.59 -2.42 -4.39
CA GLY A 97 -0.67 -1.58 -3.21
C GLY A 97 -2.07 -1.58 -2.61
N PHE A 98 -3.11 -1.31 -3.41
CA PHE A 98 -4.50 -1.38 -2.95
C PHE A 98 -4.89 -2.78 -2.43
N ALA A 99 -4.43 -3.86 -3.07
CA ALA A 99 -4.68 -5.20 -2.57
C ALA A 99 -4.01 -5.45 -1.20
N ALA A 100 -2.83 -4.89 -0.98
CA ALA A 100 -2.14 -4.97 0.30
C ALA A 100 -2.83 -4.13 1.39
N ASP A 101 -3.30 -2.92 1.06
CA ASP A 101 -4.10 -2.08 1.96
C ASP A 101 -5.41 -2.77 2.36
N PHE A 102 -6.02 -3.48 1.41
CA PHE A 102 -7.21 -4.28 1.70
C PHE A 102 -6.90 -5.41 2.70
N ILE A 103 -5.75 -6.07 2.60
CA ILE A 103 -5.31 -7.10 3.57
C ILE A 103 -5.09 -6.46 4.94
N GLY A 104 -4.43 -5.31 5.02
CA GLY A 104 -4.24 -4.57 6.26
C GLY A 104 -5.57 -4.16 6.90
N SER A 105 -6.50 -3.61 6.11
CA SER A 105 -7.82 -3.22 6.60
C SER A 105 -8.67 -4.42 7.03
N LEU A 106 -8.54 -5.57 6.38
CA LEU A 106 -9.18 -6.83 6.79
C LEU A 106 -8.68 -7.29 8.16
N PHE A 107 -7.38 -7.16 8.41
CA PHE A 107 -6.80 -7.44 9.73
C PHE A 107 -7.39 -6.51 10.81
N LEU A 108 -7.50 -5.21 10.54
CA LEU A 108 -8.14 -4.25 11.45
C LEU A 108 -9.61 -4.56 11.68
N PHE A 109 -10.34 -4.93 10.63
CA PHE A 109 -11.74 -5.34 10.74
C PHE A 109 -11.90 -6.56 11.65
N ALA A 110 -11.07 -7.58 11.48
CA ALA A 110 -11.08 -8.76 12.33
C ALA A 110 -10.77 -8.40 13.80
N ALA A 111 -9.75 -7.58 14.05
CA ALA A 111 -9.40 -7.11 15.38
C ALA A 111 -10.54 -6.30 16.02
N PHE A 112 -11.18 -5.41 15.26
CA PHE A 112 -12.34 -4.64 15.69
C PHE A 112 -13.52 -5.56 16.03
N MET A 113 -13.83 -6.54 15.21
CA MET A 113 -14.91 -7.51 15.45
C MET A 113 -14.66 -8.33 16.73
N ILE A 114 -13.43 -8.80 16.94
CA ILE A 114 -13.07 -9.56 18.14
C ILE A 114 -13.22 -8.69 19.38
N THR A 115 -12.68 -7.47 19.39
CA THR A 115 -12.70 -6.59 20.55
C THR A 115 -14.10 -6.07 20.86
N SER A 116 -14.92 -5.77 19.85
CA SER A 116 -16.30 -5.27 20.02
C SER A 116 -17.29 -6.36 20.48
N SER A 117 -17.00 -7.63 20.20
CA SER A 117 -17.87 -8.75 20.60
C SER A 117 -17.81 -9.05 22.10
N HIS A 118 -16.80 -8.57 22.80
CA HIS A 118 -16.61 -8.82 24.22
C HIS A 118 -17.10 -7.61 25.06
N LYS A 119 -17.86 -7.90 26.11
CA LYS A 119 -18.41 -6.86 27.02
C LYS A 119 -17.41 -6.39 28.09
N GLN A 120 -16.15 -6.77 28.00
CA GLN A 120 -15.12 -6.38 28.94
C GLN A 120 -14.68 -4.94 28.67
N ASP A 121 -14.67 -4.09 29.70
CA ASP A 121 -14.40 -2.65 29.56
C ASP A 121 -13.08 -2.34 28.85
N SER A 122 -12.01 -3.11 29.15
CA SER A 122 -10.71 -2.94 28.50
C SER A 122 -10.75 -3.22 26.99
N LEU A 123 -11.56 -4.19 26.53
CA LEU A 123 -11.72 -4.50 25.10
C LEU A 123 -12.60 -3.48 24.40
N GLN A 124 -13.57 -2.89 25.10
CA GLN A 124 -14.37 -1.80 24.57
C GLN A 124 -13.54 -0.54 24.31
N ILE A 125 -12.60 -0.21 25.21
CA ILE A 125 -11.67 0.90 25.00
C ILE A 125 -10.82 0.65 23.75
N ILE A 126 -10.33 -0.58 23.55
CA ILE A 126 -9.56 -0.95 22.35
C ILE A 126 -10.43 -0.84 21.09
N SER A 127 -11.66 -1.36 21.10
CA SER A 127 -12.56 -1.28 19.95
C SER A 127 -12.91 0.18 19.59
N HIS A 128 -13.12 1.02 20.61
CA HIS A 128 -13.35 2.45 20.42
C HIS A 128 -12.12 3.12 19.78
N GLY A 129 -10.92 2.82 20.28
CA GLY A 129 -9.67 3.29 19.70
C GLY A 129 -9.48 2.86 18.24
N LEU A 130 -9.77 1.59 17.92
CA LEU A 130 -9.70 1.09 16.54
C LEU A 130 -10.74 1.75 15.61
N GLY A 131 -11.89 2.12 16.16
CA GLY A 131 -12.98 2.73 15.42
C GLY A 131 -12.80 4.23 15.17
N LEU A 132 -12.32 4.98 16.15
CA LEU A 132 -12.32 6.44 16.12
C LEU A 132 -10.93 7.06 16.19
N ASN A 133 -10.15 6.70 17.19
CA ASN A 133 -8.86 7.34 17.45
C ASN A 133 -7.84 6.33 18.02
N PRO A 134 -6.91 5.84 17.19
CA PRO A 134 -5.92 4.84 17.63
C PRO A 134 -5.08 5.29 18.84
N PHE A 135 -4.95 6.59 19.06
CA PHE A 135 -4.11 7.14 20.13
C PHE A 135 -4.78 7.12 21.50
N GLU A 136 -6.09 6.80 21.61
CA GLU A 136 -6.78 6.67 22.90
C GLU A 136 -6.35 5.44 23.70
N SER A 137 -5.86 4.41 23.01
CA SER A 137 -5.41 3.18 23.65
C SER A 137 -4.09 2.73 23.06
N PHE A 138 -3.09 2.49 23.90
CA PHE A 138 -1.80 1.95 23.45
C PHE A 138 -1.95 0.61 22.73
N ALA A 139 -2.89 -0.24 23.17
CA ALA A 139 -3.18 -1.51 22.50
C ALA A 139 -3.80 -1.28 21.11
N ALA A 140 -4.76 -0.34 20.98
CA ALA A 140 -5.33 0.02 19.66
C ALA A 140 -4.25 0.57 18.72
N PHE A 141 -3.39 1.45 19.20
CA PHE A 141 -2.26 1.98 18.44
C PHE A 141 -1.33 0.86 17.95
N LEU A 142 -0.96 -0.09 18.79
CA LEU A 142 -0.12 -1.22 18.40
C LEU A 142 -0.79 -2.10 17.32
N ILE A 143 -2.10 -2.36 17.46
CA ILE A 143 -2.84 -3.15 16.49
C ILE A 143 -2.85 -2.44 15.12
N VAL A 144 -3.06 -1.13 15.10
CA VAL A 144 -3.01 -0.34 13.85
C VAL A 144 -1.61 -0.36 13.26
N VAL A 145 -0.56 -0.18 14.05
CA VAL A 145 0.83 -0.27 13.58
C VAL A 145 1.14 -1.66 13.02
N CYS A 146 0.70 -2.73 13.67
CA CYS A 146 0.85 -4.09 13.14
C CYS A 146 0.13 -4.27 11.79
N SER A 147 -1.05 -3.67 11.62
CA SER A 147 -1.77 -3.67 10.34
C SER A 147 -1.00 -2.96 9.24
N ILE A 148 -0.43 -1.77 9.53
CA ILE A 148 0.40 -1.02 8.59
C ILE A 148 1.64 -1.82 8.19
N LEU A 149 2.31 -2.45 9.15
CA LEU A 149 3.47 -3.30 8.88
C LEU A 149 3.11 -4.53 8.04
N LEU A 150 1.95 -5.13 8.31
CA LEU A 150 1.43 -6.24 7.50
C LEU A 150 1.16 -5.80 6.06
N ALA A 151 0.48 -4.67 5.86
CA ALA A 151 0.24 -4.12 4.53
C ALA A 151 1.56 -3.77 3.81
N ALA A 152 2.49 -3.10 4.49
CA ALA A 152 3.81 -2.78 3.94
C ALA A 152 4.61 -4.03 3.53
N TYR A 153 4.54 -5.09 4.34
CA TYR A 153 5.14 -6.38 3.99
C TYR A 153 4.49 -6.99 2.73
N CYS A 154 3.16 -6.92 2.62
CA CYS A 154 2.45 -7.39 1.43
C CYS A 154 2.83 -6.57 0.19
N ILE A 155 2.90 -5.22 0.28
CA ILE A 155 3.38 -4.34 -0.80
C ILE A 155 4.77 -4.78 -1.24
N TYR A 156 5.70 -4.90 -0.29
CA TYR A 156 7.07 -5.34 -0.59
C TYR A 156 7.10 -6.68 -1.33
N ARG A 157 6.29 -7.66 -0.89
CA ARG A 157 6.25 -9.00 -1.51
C ARG A 157 5.65 -8.96 -2.91
N PHE A 158 4.55 -8.25 -3.09
CA PHE A 158 3.87 -8.14 -4.38
C PHE A 158 4.72 -7.39 -5.39
N ASP A 159 5.29 -6.25 -5.00
CA ASP A 159 6.10 -5.43 -5.88
C ASP A 159 7.43 -6.10 -6.21
N SER A 160 8.09 -6.76 -5.25
CA SER A 160 9.29 -7.56 -5.54
C SER A 160 9.00 -8.64 -6.59
N TYR A 161 7.86 -9.31 -6.48
CA TYR A 161 7.46 -10.32 -7.46
C TYR A 161 7.16 -9.71 -8.84
N LEU A 162 6.41 -8.61 -8.87
CA LEU A 162 6.07 -7.90 -10.11
C LEU A 162 7.31 -7.35 -10.82
N LEU A 163 8.21 -6.71 -10.08
CA LEU A 163 9.44 -6.12 -10.62
C LEU A 163 10.42 -7.19 -11.11
N LYS A 164 10.55 -8.31 -10.39
CA LYS A 164 11.31 -9.47 -10.85
C LYS A 164 10.73 -10.05 -12.15
N ARG A 165 9.42 -10.18 -12.22
CA ARG A 165 8.73 -10.65 -13.42
C ARG A 165 8.80 -9.65 -14.58
N ALA A 166 8.96 -8.37 -14.27
CA ALA A 166 9.24 -7.32 -15.24
C ALA A 166 10.69 -7.34 -15.76
N GLY A 167 11.54 -8.24 -15.23
CA GLY A 167 12.91 -8.47 -15.64
C GLY A 167 13.95 -7.58 -14.95
N LEU A 168 13.64 -6.91 -13.86
CA LEU A 168 14.66 -6.27 -13.02
C LEU A 168 15.53 -7.35 -12.34
N SER A 169 16.81 -6.99 -12.10
CA SER A 169 17.66 -7.83 -11.27
C SER A 169 17.06 -8.01 -9.88
N GLU A 170 17.38 -9.11 -9.21
CA GLU A 170 16.81 -9.41 -7.89
C GLU A 170 17.12 -8.30 -6.88
N GLU A 171 18.33 -7.76 -6.90
CA GLU A 171 18.76 -6.69 -6.00
C GLU A 171 18.01 -5.38 -6.27
N GLN A 172 17.92 -4.95 -7.53
CA GLN A 172 17.20 -3.74 -7.94
C GLN A 172 15.71 -3.85 -7.64
N GLY A 173 15.09 -5.00 -7.99
CA GLY A 173 13.68 -5.25 -7.73
C GLY A 173 13.36 -5.18 -6.24
N ARG A 174 14.18 -5.78 -5.37
CA ARG A 174 14.01 -5.73 -3.92
C ARG A 174 14.18 -4.31 -3.36
N LYS A 175 15.19 -3.57 -3.84
CA LYS A 175 15.44 -2.19 -3.42
C LYS A 175 14.27 -1.27 -3.79
N SER A 176 13.79 -1.35 -5.03
CA SER A 176 12.63 -0.57 -5.49
C SER A 176 11.35 -0.94 -4.75
N ALA A 177 11.10 -2.24 -4.52
CA ALA A 177 9.94 -2.70 -3.76
C ALA A 177 9.99 -2.24 -2.30
N LEU A 178 11.17 -2.17 -1.68
CA LEU A 178 11.32 -1.64 -0.32
C LEU A 178 10.97 -0.15 -0.26
N TRP A 179 11.45 0.65 -1.22
CA TRP A 179 11.10 2.05 -1.29
C TRP A 179 9.60 2.27 -1.51
N LEU A 180 8.97 1.47 -2.39
CA LEU A 180 7.52 1.49 -2.59
C LEU A 180 6.80 1.15 -1.28
N ALA A 181 7.13 0.05 -0.63
CA ALA A 181 6.49 -0.37 0.62
C ALA A 181 6.60 0.68 1.74
N VAL A 182 7.75 1.37 1.86
CA VAL A 182 7.91 2.43 2.86
C VAL A 182 7.17 3.70 2.48
N ALA A 183 7.15 4.07 1.19
CA ALA A 183 6.53 5.32 0.75
C ALA A 183 5.00 5.26 0.69
N THR A 184 4.44 4.07 0.39
CA THR A 184 3.01 3.90 0.10
C THR A 184 2.27 3.03 1.10
N ALA A 185 2.90 2.68 2.23
CA ALA A 185 2.19 2.02 3.33
C ALA A 185 0.98 2.85 3.79
N PRO A 186 -0.11 2.20 4.25
CA PRO A 186 -1.36 2.88 4.56
C PRO A 186 -1.29 3.66 5.89
N TYR A 187 -0.44 4.68 5.96
CA TYR A 187 -0.29 5.56 7.14
C TYR A 187 -1.59 6.25 7.53
N LEU A 188 -2.53 6.39 6.59
CA LEU A 188 -3.87 6.93 6.85
C LEU A 188 -4.64 6.12 7.90
N PHE A 189 -4.30 4.87 8.16
CA PHE A 189 -4.92 4.08 9.23
C PHE A 189 -4.66 4.66 10.63
N LEU A 190 -3.60 5.45 10.80
CA LEU A 190 -3.33 6.17 12.04
C LEU A 190 -4.13 7.46 12.18
N LEU A 191 -4.78 7.93 11.10
CA LEU A 191 -5.52 9.18 11.16
C LEU A 191 -6.79 8.99 12.02
N PRO A 192 -6.98 9.81 13.09
CA PRO A 192 -8.23 9.79 13.83
C PRO A 192 -9.43 10.12 12.94
N SER A 193 -10.45 9.27 12.97
CA SER A 193 -11.67 9.45 12.15
C SER A 193 -12.36 10.78 12.42
N GLU A 194 -12.26 11.28 13.65
CA GLU A 194 -12.82 12.58 14.06
C GLU A 194 -12.27 13.75 13.23
N ILE A 195 -10.98 13.70 12.86
CA ILE A 195 -10.36 14.75 12.04
C ILE A 195 -10.98 14.76 10.64
N LEU A 196 -11.16 13.60 10.04
CA LEU A 196 -11.70 13.48 8.69
C LEU A 196 -13.14 14.00 8.60
N PHE A 197 -13.98 13.65 9.59
CA PHE A 197 -15.39 14.05 9.62
C PHE A 197 -15.62 15.49 10.07
N ARG A 198 -14.62 16.13 10.67
CA ARG A 198 -14.71 17.57 11.04
C ARG A 198 -14.59 18.48 9.82
N TRP A 199 -14.04 17.97 8.71
CA TRP A 199 -13.82 18.73 7.47
C TRP A 199 -14.86 18.42 6.38
N MET A 200 -15.74 17.45 6.63
CA MET A 200 -16.88 17.11 5.76
C MET A 200 -18.19 17.73 6.27
#